data_229dad733325de965cee58e01cc18567
#
_entry.id   229dad733325de965cee58e01cc18567
#
_cell.length_a   1.000
_cell.length_b   1.000
_cell.length_c   1.000
_cell.angle_alpha   90.00
_cell.angle_beta   90.00
_cell.angle_gamma   90.00
#
_symmetry.space_group_name_H-M   'P 1'
#
loop_
_entity.id
_entity.type
_entity.pdbx_description
1 polymer ?
#
loop_
_entity_poly.entity_id
_entity_poly.type
_entity_poly.pdbx_seq_one_letter_code
_entity_poly.pdbx_strand_id
1 'polypeptide(L)'
;IVVDGPSDIIGKAVIIPAVMPCGECDLCTVGRSNICQKQQMPGNDFHGGFASHVVTPARFLAEIPEEALHNHSLAELAVIADAVSTPYQVMVKSGIKQGDFAVVIGVGGVGIYAAQLAKVFGAHVLALDIDQNKLEQLEQVGLSQTLNIKEMDIRDVKKRVKEICGEMGAPPNQWKIFEMSGTKPGQELAYALLGIAGTLSIVGFTMDKLEIRLSNLMAFDANVIGTWGCKPELYADVLKLVAEDKLKIKPFTETFPMSQVNKIFQQTLEHKLMKRSVMIPD
;
A
#
# COMPACT_ATOMS: atom_id res chain seq x y z
N ILE A 1 12.45 -13.41 13.75
CA ILE A 1 12.21 -14.49 14.74
C ILE A 1 12.28 -13.90 16.14
N VAL A 2 11.34 -14.26 17.02
CA VAL A 2 11.34 -13.84 18.42
C VAL A 2 12.39 -14.65 19.16
N VAL A 3 13.39 -13.98 19.76
CA VAL A 3 14.49 -14.64 20.49
C VAL A 3 14.35 -14.51 22.01
N ASP A 4 13.59 -13.51 22.46
CA ASP A 4 13.31 -13.25 23.88
C ASP A 4 11.93 -12.58 24.02
N GLY A 5 11.18 -12.90 25.07
CA GLY A 5 9.84 -12.36 25.31
C GLY A 5 8.86 -13.37 25.94
N PRO A 6 7.53 -13.19 25.75
CA PRO A 6 6.55 -14.17 26.20
C PRO A 6 6.81 -15.57 25.66
N SER A 7 6.71 -16.58 26.54
CA SER A 7 7.12 -17.96 26.22
C SER A 7 6.34 -18.59 25.07
N ASP A 8 5.12 -18.14 24.82
CA ASP A 8 4.23 -18.63 23.76
C ASP A 8 4.59 -18.14 22.36
N ILE A 9 5.44 -17.12 22.25
CA ILE A 9 5.89 -16.57 20.95
C ILE A 9 7.39 -16.75 20.67
N ILE A 10 8.19 -17.22 21.64
CA ILE A 10 9.62 -17.50 21.44
C ILE A 10 9.79 -18.52 20.30
N GLY A 11 10.73 -18.24 19.39
CA GLY A 11 11.01 -19.05 18.20
C GLY A 11 10.07 -18.81 17.00
N LYS A 12 8.97 -18.08 17.20
CA LYS A 12 8.03 -17.79 16.11
C LYS A 12 8.55 -16.69 15.17
N ALA A 13 8.20 -16.82 13.91
CA ALA A 13 8.38 -15.77 12.91
C ALA A 13 7.22 -14.77 13.01
N VAL A 14 7.53 -13.49 13.04
CA VAL A 14 6.52 -12.44 13.22
C VAL A 14 6.77 -11.25 12.30
N ILE A 15 5.70 -10.55 11.92
CA ILE A 15 5.75 -9.20 11.38
C ILE A 15 5.59 -8.20 12.53
N ILE A 16 6.43 -7.20 12.57
CA ILE A 16 6.30 -6.06 13.46
C ILE A 16 5.49 -4.99 12.70
N PRO A 17 4.27 -4.65 13.15
CA PRO A 17 3.48 -3.60 12.50
C PRO A 17 4.18 -2.24 12.51
N ALA A 18 4.03 -1.49 11.42
CA ALA A 18 4.59 -0.13 11.34
C ALA A 18 3.94 0.82 12.36
N VAL A 19 2.69 0.56 12.76
CA VAL A 19 1.95 1.32 13.77
C VAL A 19 1.51 0.39 14.89
N MET A 20 1.94 0.66 16.11
CA MET A 20 1.58 -0.10 17.31
C MET A 20 0.70 0.76 18.22
N PRO A 21 -0.62 0.51 18.29
CA PRO A 21 -1.56 1.32 19.08
C PRO A 21 -1.46 1.03 20.58
N CYS A 22 -2.07 1.88 21.43
CA CYS A 22 -2.16 1.57 22.86
C CYS A 22 -3.20 0.51 23.18
N GLY A 23 -4.20 0.30 22.32
CA GLY A 23 -5.26 -0.68 22.48
C GLY A 23 -6.45 -0.25 23.36
N GLU A 24 -6.36 0.87 24.10
CA GLU A 24 -7.31 1.25 25.16
C GLU A 24 -7.95 2.64 25.01
N CYS A 25 -7.38 3.53 24.15
CA CYS A 25 -7.94 4.88 24.00
C CYS A 25 -9.24 4.84 23.14
N ASP A 26 -9.96 5.95 23.14
CA ASP A 26 -11.20 6.15 22.39
C ASP A 26 -11.10 5.76 20.91
N LEU A 27 -10.00 6.12 20.25
CA LEU A 27 -9.76 5.73 18.84
C LEU A 27 -9.56 4.22 18.69
N CYS A 28 -8.84 3.59 19.62
CA CYS A 28 -8.66 2.14 19.60
C CYS A 28 -9.98 1.39 19.82
N THR A 29 -10.78 1.83 20.80
CA THR A 29 -12.05 1.19 21.14
C THR A 29 -13.12 1.30 20.05
N VAL A 30 -13.07 2.34 19.21
CA VAL A 30 -13.96 2.49 18.04
C VAL A 30 -13.40 1.90 16.75
N GLY A 31 -12.34 1.07 16.84
CA GLY A 31 -11.77 0.36 15.70
C GLY A 31 -10.90 1.23 14.77
N ARG A 32 -10.39 2.35 15.26
CA ARG A 32 -9.47 3.26 14.54
C ARG A 32 -8.07 3.23 15.14
N SER A 33 -7.59 2.05 15.50
CA SER A 33 -6.32 1.82 16.19
C SER A 33 -5.10 2.32 15.40
N ASN A 34 -5.17 2.33 14.07
CA ASN A 34 -4.11 2.86 13.20
C ASN A 34 -3.80 4.36 13.37
N ILE A 35 -4.72 5.13 13.95
CA ILE A 35 -4.54 6.56 14.26
C ILE A 35 -4.55 6.84 15.78
N CYS A 36 -4.19 5.86 16.56
CA CYS A 36 -4.03 6.01 18.01
C CYS A 36 -3.07 7.16 18.34
N GLN A 37 -3.50 8.09 19.20
CA GLN A 37 -2.67 9.23 19.57
C GLN A 37 -1.47 8.84 20.46
N LYS A 38 -1.51 7.64 21.06
CA LYS A 38 -0.41 7.04 21.83
C LYS A 38 0.30 5.93 21.06
N GLN A 39 0.17 5.94 19.71
CA GLN A 39 0.85 4.95 18.88
C GLN A 39 2.36 5.03 19.03
N GLN A 40 3.01 3.91 18.86
CA GLN A 40 4.45 3.80 18.79
C GLN A 40 4.85 3.23 17.43
N MET A 41 5.87 3.82 16.82
CA MET A 41 6.34 3.42 15.49
C MET A 41 7.82 3.01 15.60
N PRO A 42 8.17 1.78 15.20
CA PRO A 42 9.57 1.35 15.14
C PRO A 42 10.40 2.28 14.25
N GLY A 43 11.52 2.76 14.77
CA GLY A 43 12.39 3.71 14.07
C GLY A 43 12.07 5.19 14.31
N ASN A 44 10.90 5.51 14.90
CA ASN A 44 10.53 6.88 15.29
C ASN A 44 10.46 7.04 16.81
N ASP A 45 9.62 6.24 17.48
CA ASP A 45 9.39 6.37 18.92
C ASP A 45 10.33 5.47 19.73
N PHE A 46 10.87 4.43 19.11
CA PHE A 46 11.90 3.56 19.67
C PHE A 46 12.79 3.02 18.54
N HIS A 47 13.91 2.35 18.89
CA HIS A 47 14.84 1.84 17.89
C HIS A 47 14.16 0.87 16.90
N GLY A 48 14.45 1.05 15.61
CA GLY A 48 13.83 0.30 14.52
C GLY A 48 14.62 -0.93 14.08
N GLY A 49 14.21 -1.49 12.94
CA GLY A 49 14.70 -2.76 12.39
C GLY A 49 16.01 -2.68 11.59
N PHE A 50 16.63 -1.51 11.41
CA PHE A 50 17.99 -1.44 10.82
C PHE A 50 19.05 -1.77 11.89
N ALA A 51 18.95 -2.98 12.43
CA ALA A 51 19.78 -3.52 13.49
C ALA A 51 19.77 -5.04 13.44
N SER A 52 20.71 -5.69 14.16
CA SER A 52 20.71 -7.16 14.33
C SER A 52 19.50 -7.64 15.15
N HIS A 53 19.04 -6.83 16.10
CA HIS A 53 17.89 -7.10 16.96
C HIS A 53 17.11 -5.82 17.20
N VAL A 54 15.81 -5.98 17.43
CA VAL A 54 14.91 -4.89 17.81
C VAL A 54 14.07 -5.31 19.02
N VAL A 55 13.89 -4.39 19.97
CA VAL A 55 12.97 -4.58 21.09
C VAL A 55 11.66 -3.87 20.76
N THR A 56 10.55 -4.59 20.83
CA THR A 56 9.23 -4.10 20.45
C THR A 56 8.14 -4.67 21.37
N PRO A 57 7.02 -3.96 21.60
CA PRO A 57 5.87 -4.52 22.31
C PRO A 57 5.34 -5.80 21.64
N ALA A 58 5.20 -6.87 22.42
CA ALA A 58 4.78 -8.18 21.89
C ALA A 58 3.29 -8.24 21.46
N ARG A 59 2.43 -7.42 22.07
CA ARG A 59 0.96 -7.53 21.99
C ARG A 59 0.33 -7.38 20.61
N PHE A 60 1.03 -6.80 19.64
CA PHE A 60 0.50 -6.56 18.29
C PHE A 60 1.33 -7.22 17.20
N LEU A 61 2.26 -8.08 17.57
CA LEU A 61 3.03 -8.85 16.59
C LEU A 61 2.09 -9.77 15.79
N ALA A 62 2.23 -9.76 14.48
CA ALA A 62 1.47 -10.67 13.63
C ALA A 62 2.31 -11.94 13.38
N GLU A 63 1.88 -13.07 13.91
CA GLU A 63 2.53 -14.35 13.67
C GLU A 63 2.42 -14.75 12.20
N ILE A 64 3.53 -15.14 11.60
CA ILE A 64 3.57 -15.59 10.21
C ILE A 64 3.17 -17.06 10.15
N PRO A 65 2.12 -17.42 9.40
CA PRO A 65 1.69 -18.82 9.27
C PRO A 65 2.75 -19.66 8.54
N GLU A 66 2.85 -20.94 8.88
CA GLU A 66 3.81 -21.86 8.29
C GLU A 66 3.69 -21.95 6.76
N GLU A 67 2.48 -21.90 6.24
CA GLU A 67 2.21 -21.92 4.80
C GLU A 67 2.88 -20.76 4.07
N ALA A 68 2.92 -19.57 4.69
CA ALA A 68 3.63 -18.43 4.12
C ALA A 68 5.15 -18.63 4.15
N LEU A 69 5.69 -19.26 5.20
CA LEU A 69 7.12 -19.57 5.35
C LEU A 69 7.60 -20.66 4.39
N HIS A 70 6.71 -21.56 3.95
CA HIS A 70 7.05 -22.56 2.93
C HIS A 70 7.31 -21.95 1.55
N ASN A 71 6.61 -20.88 1.21
CA ASN A 71 6.63 -20.28 -0.11
C ASN A 71 7.51 -19.03 -0.20
N HIS A 72 7.78 -18.38 0.93
CA HIS A 72 8.45 -17.09 1.01
C HIS A 72 9.53 -17.06 2.10
N SER A 73 10.64 -16.39 1.81
CA SER A 73 11.65 -16.06 2.81
C SER A 73 11.12 -14.96 3.76
N LEU A 74 11.70 -14.88 4.97
CA LEU A 74 11.41 -13.78 5.91
C LEU A 74 11.68 -12.40 5.30
N ALA A 75 12.70 -12.31 4.46
CA ALA A 75 13.02 -11.06 3.76
C ALA A 75 11.90 -10.64 2.79
N GLU A 76 11.35 -11.57 2.02
CA GLU A 76 10.21 -11.29 1.14
C GLU A 76 8.97 -10.90 1.95
N LEU A 77 8.71 -11.56 3.07
CA LEU A 77 7.58 -11.26 3.95
C LEU A 77 7.71 -9.92 4.70
N ALA A 78 8.92 -9.37 4.84
CA ALA A 78 9.15 -8.11 5.55
C ALA A 78 8.37 -6.92 4.96
N VAL A 79 8.06 -6.93 3.65
CA VAL A 79 7.29 -5.87 3.00
C VAL A 79 5.84 -5.78 3.50
N ILE A 80 5.34 -6.83 4.17
CA ILE A 80 4.00 -6.85 4.76
C ILE A 80 3.90 -5.86 5.93
N ALA A 81 5.01 -5.52 6.59
CA ALA A 81 5.02 -4.60 7.72
C ALA A 81 4.35 -3.24 7.40
N ASP A 82 4.42 -2.79 6.15
CA ASP A 82 3.83 -1.53 5.70
C ASP A 82 3.39 -1.57 4.23
N ALA A 83 4.29 -1.90 3.31
CA ALA A 83 4.07 -1.72 1.87
C ALA A 83 2.88 -2.52 1.32
N VAL A 84 2.49 -3.63 1.94
CA VAL A 84 1.32 -4.45 1.60
C VAL A 84 0.14 -4.16 2.53
N SER A 85 0.39 -4.01 3.82
CA SER A 85 -0.68 -3.81 4.82
C SER A 85 -1.36 -2.45 4.69
N THR A 86 -0.62 -1.38 4.40
CA THR A 86 -1.19 -0.03 4.19
C THR A 86 -2.17 0.01 3.02
N PRO A 87 -1.85 -0.49 1.80
CA PRO A 87 -2.84 -0.58 0.73
C PRO A 87 -3.98 -1.55 1.06
N TYR A 88 -3.77 -2.64 1.80
CA TYR A 88 -4.88 -3.49 2.22
C TYR A 88 -5.89 -2.72 3.08
N GLN A 89 -5.41 -1.96 4.08
CA GLN A 89 -6.30 -1.14 4.90
C GLN A 89 -7.09 -0.12 4.07
N VAL A 90 -6.48 0.53 3.08
CA VAL A 90 -7.21 1.49 2.25
C VAL A 90 -8.23 0.82 1.35
N MET A 91 -7.99 -0.39 0.87
CA MET A 91 -9.01 -1.18 0.14
C MET A 91 -10.23 -1.40 1.04
N VAL A 92 -10.03 -1.93 2.26
CA VAL A 92 -11.10 -2.14 3.23
C VAL A 92 -11.83 -0.81 3.54
N LYS A 93 -11.09 0.26 3.78
CA LYS A 93 -11.65 1.57 4.14
C LYS A 93 -12.44 2.22 3.01
N SER A 94 -12.03 2.03 1.76
CA SER A 94 -12.71 2.57 0.57
C SER A 94 -14.04 1.86 0.28
N GLY A 95 -14.28 0.70 0.90
CA GLY A 95 -15.41 -0.15 0.59
C GLY A 95 -15.39 -0.70 -0.84
N ILE A 96 -14.19 -0.93 -1.40
CA ILE A 96 -14.05 -1.55 -2.71
C ILE A 96 -14.62 -2.97 -2.70
N LYS A 97 -15.28 -3.35 -3.78
CA LYS A 97 -15.95 -4.65 -3.91
C LYS A 97 -15.89 -5.16 -5.35
N GLN A 98 -16.31 -6.40 -5.52
CA GLN A 98 -16.40 -7.03 -6.84
C GLN A 98 -17.22 -6.17 -7.83
N GLY A 99 -16.66 -5.98 -9.01
CA GLY A 99 -17.25 -5.22 -10.11
C GLY A 99 -17.01 -3.71 -10.06
N ASP A 100 -16.43 -3.16 -8.98
CA ASP A 100 -16.05 -1.74 -8.94
C ASP A 100 -14.96 -1.43 -9.99
N PHE A 101 -14.87 -0.19 -10.43
CA PHE A 101 -13.75 0.30 -11.22
C PHE A 101 -12.73 0.98 -10.31
N ALA A 102 -11.52 0.42 -10.25
CA ALA A 102 -10.42 0.89 -9.43
C ALA A 102 -9.34 1.54 -10.31
N VAL A 103 -9.01 2.80 -10.04
CA VAL A 103 -7.90 3.51 -10.68
C VAL A 103 -6.78 3.67 -9.65
N VAL A 104 -5.61 3.08 -9.90
CA VAL A 104 -4.43 3.18 -9.04
C VAL A 104 -3.42 4.10 -9.70
N ILE A 105 -3.09 5.23 -9.05
CA ILE A 105 -2.17 6.24 -9.56
C ILE A 105 -0.84 6.14 -8.82
N GLY A 106 0.22 5.81 -9.56
CA GLY A 106 1.53 5.48 -9.05
C GLY A 106 1.63 4.01 -8.63
N VAL A 107 2.42 3.22 -9.37
CA VAL A 107 2.64 1.79 -9.10
C VAL A 107 4.06 1.51 -8.61
N GLY A 108 4.56 2.40 -7.75
CA GLY A 108 5.81 2.20 -7.00
C GLY A 108 5.67 1.16 -5.89
N GLY A 109 6.57 1.24 -4.89
CA GLY A 109 6.71 0.25 -3.82
C GLY A 109 5.48 -0.06 -2.96
N VAL A 110 4.44 0.78 -3.01
CA VAL A 110 3.14 0.57 -2.32
C VAL A 110 2.03 0.35 -3.34
N GLY A 111 2.00 1.16 -4.41
CA GLY A 111 0.94 1.11 -5.41
C GLY A 111 0.88 -0.19 -6.20
N ILE A 112 2.00 -0.88 -6.37
CA ILE A 112 2.04 -2.19 -7.02
C ILE A 112 1.23 -3.25 -6.25
N TYR A 113 1.23 -3.17 -4.92
CA TYR A 113 0.40 -4.03 -4.06
C TYR A 113 -1.05 -3.54 -4.02
N ALA A 114 -1.28 -2.21 -4.08
CA ALA A 114 -2.63 -1.66 -4.19
C ALA A 114 -3.35 -2.17 -5.44
N ALA A 115 -2.68 -2.20 -6.60
CA ALA A 115 -3.25 -2.71 -7.83
C ALA A 115 -3.59 -4.20 -7.74
N GLN A 116 -2.70 -5.02 -7.17
CA GLN A 116 -2.97 -6.44 -6.94
C GLN A 116 -4.14 -6.65 -5.97
N LEU A 117 -4.17 -5.90 -4.86
CA LEU A 117 -5.25 -5.99 -3.87
C LEU A 117 -6.60 -5.60 -4.47
N ALA A 118 -6.67 -4.51 -5.24
CA ALA A 118 -7.91 -4.13 -5.93
C ALA A 118 -8.44 -5.29 -6.80
N LYS A 119 -7.55 -6.01 -7.51
CA LYS A 119 -7.91 -7.22 -8.26
C LYS A 119 -8.39 -8.35 -7.36
N VAL A 120 -7.74 -8.58 -6.21
CA VAL A 120 -8.16 -9.59 -5.21
C VAL A 120 -9.56 -9.29 -4.67
N PHE A 121 -9.90 -8.02 -4.49
CA PHE A 121 -11.26 -7.59 -4.12
C PHE A 121 -12.28 -7.70 -5.27
N GLY A 122 -11.84 -8.12 -6.46
CA GLY A 122 -12.70 -8.36 -7.63
C GLY A 122 -13.03 -7.13 -8.47
N ALA A 123 -12.28 -6.04 -8.29
CA ALA A 123 -12.48 -4.83 -9.09
C ALA A 123 -11.87 -4.95 -10.50
N HIS A 124 -12.41 -4.18 -11.44
CA HIS A 124 -11.77 -3.84 -12.70
C HIS A 124 -10.66 -2.84 -12.41
N VAL A 125 -9.39 -3.20 -12.62
CA VAL A 125 -8.24 -2.38 -12.20
C VAL A 125 -7.58 -1.74 -13.40
N LEU A 126 -7.40 -0.41 -13.33
CA LEU A 126 -6.56 0.37 -14.22
C LEU A 126 -5.42 1.00 -13.43
N ALA A 127 -4.18 0.69 -13.81
CA ALA A 127 -2.98 1.21 -13.18
C ALA A 127 -2.33 2.31 -14.04
N LEU A 128 -2.01 3.45 -13.41
CA LEU A 128 -1.39 4.61 -14.04
C LEU A 128 -0.02 4.88 -13.43
N ASP A 129 0.99 5.05 -14.27
CA ASP A 129 2.32 5.52 -13.87
C ASP A 129 2.98 6.29 -15.02
N ILE A 130 4.03 7.04 -14.72
CA ILE A 130 4.90 7.69 -15.72
C ILE A 130 6.06 6.79 -16.17
N ASP A 131 6.32 5.70 -15.45
CA ASP A 131 7.41 4.76 -15.71
C ASP A 131 6.87 3.48 -16.35
N GLN A 132 7.19 3.30 -17.62
CA GLN A 132 6.76 2.15 -18.41
C GLN A 132 7.24 0.82 -17.83
N ASN A 133 8.45 0.76 -17.28
CA ASN A 133 8.99 -0.49 -16.71
C ASN A 133 8.19 -0.96 -15.49
N LYS A 134 7.67 -0.02 -14.68
CA LYS A 134 6.81 -0.37 -13.53
C LYS A 134 5.45 -0.91 -13.99
N LEU A 135 4.89 -0.35 -15.05
CA LEU A 135 3.64 -0.85 -15.64
C LEU A 135 3.82 -2.27 -16.20
N GLU A 136 4.91 -2.54 -16.90
CA GLU A 136 5.24 -3.87 -17.44
C GLU A 136 5.42 -4.92 -16.33
N GLN A 137 5.94 -4.55 -15.16
CA GLN A 137 6.00 -5.46 -14.01
C GLN A 137 4.62 -5.90 -13.54
N LEU A 138 3.61 -5.02 -13.57
CA LEU A 138 2.22 -5.38 -13.24
C LEU A 138 1.62 -6.36 -14.26
N GLU A 139 1.94 -6.21 -15.52
CA GLU A 139 1.47 -7.13 -16.58
C GLU A 139 1.98 -8.55 -16.35
N GLN A 140 3.24 -8.70 -15.87
CA GLN A 140 3.83 -10.00 -15.54
C GLN A 140 3.08 -10.77 -14.44
N VAL A 141 2.31 -10.06 -13.60
CA VAL A 141 1.46 -10.67 -12.55
C VAL A 141 -0.03 -10.63 -12.91
N GLY A 142 -0.32 -10.47 -14.20
CA GLY A 142 -1.67 -10.59 -14.74
C GLY A 142 -2.55 -9.36 -14.54
N LEU A 143 -1.94 -8.16 -14.42
CA LEU A 143 -2.62 -6.87 -14.42
C LEU A 143 -2.26 -6.15 -15.73
N SER A 144 -3.05 -6.39 -16.77
CA SER A 144 -2.78 -5.94 -18.14
C SER A 144 -3.39 -4.58 -18.49
N GLN A 145 -4.30 -4.06 -17.66
CA GLN A 145 -4.87 -2.74 -17.90
C GLN A 145 -4.01 -1.68 -17.24
N THR A 146 -3.07 -1.15 -18.01
CA THR A 146 -2.12 -0.13 -17.60
C THR A 146 -2.16 1.08 -18.54
N LEU A 147 -1.80 2.25 -18.04
CA LEU A 147 -1.72 3.47 -18.84
C LEU A 147 -0.48 4.28 -18.44
N ASN A 148 0.45 4.44 -19.37
CA ASN A 148 1.55 5.37 -19.20
C ASN A 148 1.05 6.80 -19.44
N ILE A 149 1.18 7.64 -18.43
CA ILE A 149 0.67 9.02 -18.44
C ILE A 149 1.77 10.08 -18.57
N LYS A 150 3.02 9.67 -18.84
CA LYS A 150 4.20 10.56 -18.84
C LYS A 150 4.04 11.78 -19.75
N GLU A 151 3.52 11.59 -20.95
CA GLU A 151 3.40 12.63 -21.97
C GLU A 151 1.94 13.12 -22.15
N MET A 152 1.06 12.81 -21.17
CA MET A 152 -0.38 13.14 -21.25
C MET A 152 -0.72 14.31 -20.33
N ASP A 153 -1.55 15.22 -20.78
CA ASP A 153 -2.18 16.19 -19.91
C ASP A 153 -3.38 15.56 -19.13
N ILE A 154 -3.84 16.24 -18.11
CA ILE A 154 -4.94 15.75 -17.25
C ILE A 154 -6.23 15.51 -18.07
N ARG A 155 -6.50 16.30 -19.10
CA ARG A 155 -7.71 16.16 -19.93
C ARG A 155 -7.63 14.87 -20.75
N ASP A 156 -6.48 14.60 -21.35
CA ASP A 156 -6.26 13.41 -22.14
C ASP A 156 -6.29 12.15 -21.28
N VAL A 157 -5.67 12.18 -20.10
CA VAL A 157 -5.77 11.08 -19.13
C VAL A 157 -7.23 10.81 -18.76
N LYS A 158 -8.01 11.85 -18.42
CA LYS A 158 -9.46 11.70 -18.10
C LYS A 158 -10.25 11.06 -19.24
N LYS A 159 -10.00 11.48 -20.46
CA LYS A 159 -10.63 10.91 -21.66
C LYS A 159 -10.28 9.45 -21.79
N ARG A 160 -8.98 9.12 -21.73
CA ARG A 160 -8.52 7.74 -21.93
C ARG A 160 -8.97 6.79 -20.81
N VAL A 161 -8.98 7.25 -19.56
CA VAL A 161 -9.51 6.46 -18.42
C VAL A 161 -11.00 6.13 -18.61
N LYS A 162 -11.81 7.07 -19.13
CA LYS A 162 -13.23 6.81 -19.44
C LYS A 162 -13.40 5.78 -20.57
N GLU A 163 -12.58 5.89 -21.61
CA GLU A 163 -12.59 4.92 -22.72
C GLU A 163 -12.27 3.51 -22.21
N ILE A 164 -11.17 3.36 -21.45
CA ILE A 164 -10.74 2.10 -20.85
C ILE A 164 -11.82 1.53 -19.92
N CYS A 165 -12.43 2.39 -19.08
CA CYS A 165 -13.55 1.99 -18.22
C CYS A 165 -14.68 1.33 -19.06
N GLY A 166 -15.06 1.94 -20.18
CA GLY A 166 -16.05 1.39 -21.11
C GLY A 166 -15.59 0.10 -21.78
N GLU A 167 -14.35 0.04 -22.26
CA GLU A 167 -13.71 -1.15 -22.85
C GLU A 167 -13.71 -2.35 -21.89
N MET A 168 -13.52 -2.08 -20.59
CA MET A 168 -13.57 -3.11 -19.53
C MET A 168 -15.00 -3.50 -19.11
N GLY A 169 -16.03 -2.83 -19.60
CA GLY A 169 -17.40 -3.01 -19.15
C GLY A 169 -17.61 -2.62 -17.67
N ALA A 170 -16.76 -1.76 -17.15
CA ALA A 170 -16.80 -1.30 -15.76
C ALA A 170 -17.84 -0.18 -15.56
N PRO A 171 -18.33 0.06 -14.32
CA PRO A 171 -19.30 1.10 -14.03
C PRO A 171 -18.75 2.50 -14.38
N PRO A 172 -19.52 3.36 -15.08
CA PRO A 172 -19.06 4.68 -15.49
C PRO A 172 -19.00 5.70 -14.33
N ASN A 173 -19.55 5.36 -13.18
CA ASN A 173 -19.60 6.15 -11.95
C ASN A 173 -19.12 5.35 -10.76
N GLN A 174 -19.03 5.98 -9.58
CA GLN A 174 -18.61 5.34 -8.31
C GLN A 174 -17.18 4.80 -8.33
N TRP A 175 -16.30 5.40 -9.13
CA TRP A 175 -14.92 4.96 -9.24
C TRP A 175 -14.21 5.00 -7.89
N LYS A 176 -13.37 4.01 -7.66
CA LYS A 176 -12.45 3.92 -6.52
C LYS A 176 -11.07 4.35 -6.99
N ILE A 177 -10.66 5.54 -6.61
CA ILE A 177 -9.38 6.13 -7.03
C ILE A 177 -8.42 6.03 -5.85
N PHE A 178 -7.24 5.47 -6.09
CA PHE A 178 -6.19 5.27 -5.10
C PHE A 178 -4.96 6.08 -5.50
N GLU A 179 -4.66 7.14 -4.76
CA GLU A 179 -3.47 7.95 -4.96
C GLU A 179 -2.32 7.35 -4.15
N MET A 180 -1.35 6.74 -4.85
CA MET A 180 -0.21 6.03 -4.28
C MET A 180 1.14 6.66 -4.64
N SER A 181 1.14 7.69 -5.50
CA SER A 181 2.38 8.30 -6.01
C SER A 181 3.07 9.19 -4.97
N GLY A 182 2.31 9.80 -4.09
CA GLY A 182 2.83 10.79 -3.14
C GLY A 182 3.41 12.03 -3.81
N THR A 183 2.91 12.40 -4.97
CA THR A 183 3.37 13.58 -5.73
C THR A 183 2.24 14.56 -5.95
N LYS A 184 2.58 15.86 -6.05
CA LYS A 184 1.59 16.88 -6.37
C LYS A 184 0.84 16.59 -7.69
N PRO A 185 1.51 16.27 -8.82
CA PRO A 185 0.79 15.95 -10.06
C PRO A 185 -0.11 14.71 -9.93
N GLY A 186 0.31 13.69 -9.18
CA GLY A 186 -0.50 12.50 -8.93
C GLY A 186 -1.76 12.81 -8.13
N GLN A 187 -1.65 13.63 -7.09
CA GLN A 187 -2.80 14.07 -6.29
C GLN A 187 -3.74 14.97 -7.07
N GLU A 188 -3.21 15.88 -7.91
CA GLU A 188 -4.02 16.71 -8.81
C GLU A 188 -4.79 15.86 -9.82
N LEU A 189 -4.14 14.87 -10.44
CA LEU A 189 -4.78 13.93 -11.34
C LEU A 189 -5.85 13.11 -10.63
N ALA A 190 -5.55 12.57 -9.45
CA ALA A 190 -6.48 11.77 -8.66
C ALA A 190 -7.77 12.56 -8.34
N TYR A 191 -7.62 13.81 -7.92
CA TYR A 191 -8.76 14.68 -7.67
C TYR A 191 -9.52 15.02 -8.97
N ALA A 192 -8.82 15.23 -10.08
CA ALA A 192 -9.42 15.52 -11.37
C ALA A 192 -10.22 14.34 -11.95
N LEU A 193 -9.86 13.10 -11.62
CA LEU A 193 -10.58 11.87 -12.01
C LEU A 193 -11.83 11.64 -11.15
N LEU A 194 -11.94 12.28 -9.98
CA LEU A 194 -13.08 12.12 -9.08
C LEU A 194 -14.37 12.56 -9.79
N GLY A 195 -15.36 11.70 -9.80
CA GLY A 195 -16.66 11.91 -10.45
C GLY A 195 -17.82 11.49 -9.55
N ILE A 196 -19.00 11.33 -10.15
CA ILE A 196 -20.26 11.07 -9.45
C ILE A 196 -20.16 9.86 -8.54
N ALA A 197 -20.49 10.05 -7.25
CA ALA A 197 -20.44 9.08 -6.17
C ALA A 197 -19.07 8.35 -6.02
N GLY A 198 -18.01 8.95 -6.56
CA GLY A 198 -16.66 8.41 -6.52
C GLY A 198 -16.02 8.50 -5.13
N THR A 199 -15.01 7.68 -4.90
CA THR A 199 -14.19 7.71 -3.68
C THR A 199 -12.73 7.87 -4.06
N LEU A 200 -12.10 8.95 -3.60
CA LEU A 200 -10.65 9.17 -3.71
C LEU A 200 -10.00 8.81 -2.38
N SER A 201 -9.07 7.89 -2.41
CA SER A 201 -8.25 7.47 -1.27
C SER A 201 -6.84 8.01 -1.40
N ILE A 202 -6.41 8.84 -0.43
CA ILE A 202 -5.07 9.42 -0.38
C ILE A 202 -4.19 8.56 0.53
N VAL A 203 -3.13 8.02 -0.04
CA VAL A 203 -2.13 7.17 0.65
C VAL A 203 -0.72 7.73 0.49
N GLY A 204 -0.39 8.20 -0.70
CA GLY A 204 0.90 8.83 -0.99
C GLY A 204 1.08 10.13 -0.21
N PHE A 205 2.29 10.33 0.35
CA PHE A 205 2.63 11.50 1.14
C PHE A 205 3.42 12.52 0.31
N THR A 206 3.02 13.79 0.39
CA THR A 206 3.79 14.94 -0.10
C THR A 206 3.61 16.14 0.81
N MET A 207 4.62 17.02 0.87
CA MET A 207 4.56 18.32 1.54
C MET A 207 3.98 19.42 0.66
N ASP A 208 3.75 19.12 -0.62
CA ASP A 208 3.22 20.10 -1.58
C ASP A 208 1.77 20.46 -1.27
N LYS A 209 1.41 21.69 -1.59
CA LYS A 209 0.03 22.21 -1.47
C LYS A 209 -0.68 22.10 -2.81
N LEU A 210 -1.90 21.57 -2.76
CA LEU A 210 -2.80 21.53 -3.91
C LEU A 210 -3.84 22.63 -3.83
N GLU A 211 -4.18 23.17 -5.00
CA GLU A 211 -5.35 24.03 -5.15
C GLU A 211 -6.47 23.21 -5.78
N ILE A 212 -7.56 23.01 -5.04
CA ILE A 212 -8.69 22.18 -5.47
C ILE A 212 -10.03 22.91 -5.26
N ARG A 213 -11.01 22.59 -6.11
CA ARG A 213 -12.37 23.10 -5.96
C ARG A 213 -13.18 22.17 -5.07
N LEU A 214 -13.28 22.46 -3.77
CA LEU A 214 -14.03 21.64 -2.81
C LEU A 214 -15.50 21.44 -3.17
N SER A 215 -16.13 22.40 -3.85
CA SER A 215 -17.53 22.27 -4.30
C SER A 215 -17.77 21.12 -5.27
N ASN A 216 -16.72 20.54 -5.88
CA ASN A 216 -16.86 19.31 -6.68
C ASN A 216 -17.28 18.13 -5.81
N LEU A 217 -16.88 18.07 -4.55
CA LEU A 217 -17.29 16.99 -3.64
C LEU A 217 -18.81 17.02 -3.42
N MET A 218 -19.36 18.22 -3.20
CA MET A 218 -20.80 18.42 -3.08
C MET A 218 -21.52 18.10 -4.39
N ALA A 219 -21.01 18.62 -5.53
CA ALA A 219 -21.67 18.46 -6.83
C ALA A 219 -21.70 16.99 -7.31
N PHE A 220 -20.72 16.19 -6.92
CA PHE A 220 -20.60 14.78 -7.30
C PHE A 220 -21.09 13.81 -6.21
N ASP A 221 -21.48 14.30 -5.04
CA ASP A 221 -21.73 13.45 -3.86
C ASP A 221 -20.57 12.46 -3.62
N ALA A 222 -19.35 13.00 -3.71
CA ALA A 222 -18.12 12.21 -3.72
C ALA A 222 -17.40 12.27 -2.37
N ASN A 223 -16.55 11.26 -2.12
CA ASN A 223 -15.78 11.16 -0.89
C ASN A 223 -14.27 11.29 -1.16
N VAL A 224 -13.57 11.98 -0.24
CA VAL A 224 -12.11 11.94 -0.16
C VAL A 224 -11.74 11.41 1.22
N ILE A 225 -10.97 10.33 1.25
CA ILE A 225 -10.54 9.66 2.48
C ILE A 225 -9.02 9.57 2.54
N GLY A 226 -8.44 9.85 3.70
CA GLY A 226 -7.04 9.57 3.99
C GLY A 226 -6.89 8.23 4.70
N THR A 227 -5.72 7.61 4.61
CA THR A 227 -5.35 6.46 5.43
C THR A 227 -3.99 6.69 6.05
N TRP A 228 -3.78 6.12 7.22
CA TRP A 228 -2.50 6.14 7.93
C TRP A 228 -2.14 4.72 8.33
N GLY A 229 -1.04 4.20 7.81
CA GLY A 229 -0.54 2.86 8.12
C GLY A 229 -1.62 1.77 8.01
N CYS A 230 -1.49 0.76 8.86
CA CYS A 230 -2.46 -0.34 8.95
C CYS A 230 -2.75 -0.72 10.39
N LYS A 231 -3.99 -1.07 10.67
CA LYS A 231 -4.38 -1.65 11.95
C LYS A 231 -3.74 -3.03 12.13
N PRO A 232 -3.17 -3.34 13.30
CA PRO A 232 -2.56 -4.66 13.55
C PRO A 232 -3.52 -5.82 13.27
N GLU A 233 -4.81 -5.64 13.51
CA GLU A 233 -5.84 -6.66 13.32
C GLU A 233 -6.00 -7.13 11.86
N LEU A 234 -5.54 -6.32 10.89
CA LEU A 234 -5.65 -6.66 9.47
C LEU A 234 -4.44 -7.44 8.93
N TYR A 235 -3.36 -7.57 9.69
CA TYR A 235 -2.16 -8.27 9.22
C TYR A 235 -2.39 -9.76 8.98
N ALA A 236 -3.24 -10.40 9.77
CA ALA A 236 -3.60 -11.80 9.57
C ALA A 236 -4.25 -12.04 8.20
N ASP A 237 -5.14 -11.14 7.77
CA ASP A 237 -5.78 -11.22 6.46
C ASP A 237 -4.76 -11.06 5.33
N VAL A 238 -3.83 -10.10 5.47
CA VAL A 238 -2.76 -9.89 4.49
C VAL A 238 -1.86 -11.10 4.38
N LEU A 239 -1.42 -11.66 5.52
CA LEU A 239 -0.59 -12.86 5.58
C LEU A 239 -1.29 -14.06 4.92
N LYS A 240 -2.59 -14.21 5.13
CA LYS A 240 -3.41 -15.24 4.47
C LYS A 240 -3.40 -15.07 2.95
N LEU A 241 -3.59 -13.85 2.43
CA LEU A 241 -3.57 -13.61 0.98
C LEU A 241 -2.21 -13.96 0.36
N VAL A 242 -1.11 -13.68 1.08
CA VAL A 242 0.25 -14.04 0.64
C VAL A 242 0.47 -15.56 0.70
N ALA A 243 0.05 -16.22 1.80
CA ALA A 243 0.13 -17.67 1.95
C ALA A 243 -0.64 -18.43 0.85
N GLU A 244 -1.82 -17.90 0.46
CA GLU A 244 -2.66 -18.42 -0.62
C GLU A 244 -2.18 -18.02 -2.04
N ASP A 245 -1.01 -17.41 -2.16
CA ASP A 245 -0.41 -16.92 -3.42
C ASP A 245 -1.30 -15.93 -4.21
N LYS A 246 -2.26 -15.29 -3.55
CA LYS A 246 -3.14 -14.27 -4.13
C LYS A 246 -2.46 -12.92 -4.30
N LEU A 247 -1.38 -12.68 -3.56
CA LEU A 247 -0.50 -11.52 -3.66
C LEU A 247 0.91 -11.96 -3.98
N LYS A 248 1.46 -11.45 -5.08
CA LYS A 248 2.83 -11.72 -5.50
C LYS A 248 3.74 -10.66 -4.87
N ILE A 249 4.57 -11.05 -3.90
CA ILE A 249 5.53 -10.15 -3.24
C ILE A 249 6.95 -10.34 -3.78
N LYS A 250 7.35 -11.58 -4.04
CA LYS A 250 8.71 -11.95 -4.48
C LYS A 250 9.20 -11.20 -5.73
N PRO A 251 8.39 -11.02 -6.81
CA PRO A 251 8.85 -10.29 -8.00
C PRO A 251 9.21 -8.83 -7.72
N PHE A 252 8.65 -8.22 -6.66
CA PHE A 252 8.73 -6.81 -6.33
C PHE A 252 9.63 -6.49 -5.14
N THR A 253 10.37 -7.48 -4.65
CA THR A 253 11.33 -7.34 -3.54
C THR A 253 12.74 -7.63 -4.02
N GLU A 254 13.72 -6.94 -3.43
CA GLU A 254 15.13 -7.18 -3.63
C GLU A 254 15.87 -7.01 -2.30
N THR A 255 16.82 -7.90 -2.02
CA THR A 255 17.51 -7.94 -0.74
C THR A 255 18.91 -7.37 -0.84
N PHE A 256 19.35 -6.66 0.20
CA PHE A 256 20.67 -6.07 0.32
C PHE A 256 21.23 -6.30 1.73
N PRO A 257 22.55 -6.49 1.89
CA PRO A 257 23.15 -6.57 3.20
C PRO A 257 23.03 -5.26 3.97
N MET A 258 22.86 -5.33 5.29
CA MET A 258 22.67 -4.15 6.16
C MET A 258 23.83 -3.17 6.08
N SER A 259 25.05 -3.66 5.86
CA SER A 259 26.24 -2.82 5.65
C SER A 259 26.12 -1.85 4.47
N GLN A 260 25.20 -2.10 3.51
CA GLN A 260 24.95 -1.21 2.37
C GLN A 260 23.80 -0.20 2.61
N VAL A 261 23.25 -0.11 3.81
CA VAL A 261 22.02 0.68 4.08
C VAL A 261 22.12 2.11 3.56
N ASN A 262 23.21 2.82 3.79
CA ASN A 262 23.38 4.21 3.34
C ASN A 262 23.37 4.33 1.80
N LYS A 263 24.02 3.39 1.10
CA LYS A 263 24.00 3.33 -0.37
C LYS A 263 22.59 3.09 -0.91
N ILE A 264 21.86 2.16 -0.30
CA ILE A 264 20.50 1.82 -0.72
C ILE A 264 19.54 2.98 -0.44
N PHE A 265 19.67 3.68 0.68
CA PHE A 265 18.92 4.91 0.94
C PHE A 265 19.15 5.96 -0.15
N GLN A 266 20.42 6.20 -0.52
CA GLN A 266 20.73 7.16 -1.57
C GLN A 266 20.12 6.78 -2.91
N GLN A 267 20.19 5.50 -3.30
CA GLN A 267 19.59 5.00 -4.54
C GLN A 267 18.06 5.10 -4.51
N THR A 268 17.44 4.89 -3.35
CA THR A 268 15.99 5.05 -3.16
C THR A 268 15.57 6.51 -3.36
N LEU A 269 16.28 7.45 -2.76
CA LEU A 269 16.04 8.89 -2.93
C LEU A 269 16.21 9.35 -4.37
N GLU A 270 17.13 8.74 -5.11
CA GLU A 270 17.40 9.00 -6.52
C GLU A 270 16.44 8.25 -7.47
N HIS A 271 15.44 7.53 -6.93
CA HIS A 271 14.48 6.69 -7.69
C HIS A 271 15.13 5.66 -8.61
N LYS A 272 16.34 5.18 -8.26
CA LYS A 272 17.10 4.21 -9.08
C LYS A 272 16.71 2.75 -8.86
N LEU A 273 15.95 2.46 -7.80
CA LEU A 273 15.55 1.10 -7.46
C LEU A 273 14.15 0.79 -8.02
N MET A 274 14.05 -0.31 -8.73
CA MET A 274 12.81 -0.75 -9.36
C MET A 274 11.95 -1.61 -8.45
N LYS A 275 12.54 -2.18 -7.39
CA LYS A 275 11.88 -3.08 -6.45
C LYS A 275 11.97 -2.52 -5.03
N ARG A 276 11.11 -3.02 -4.15
CA ARG A 276 11.19 -2.72 -2.72
C ARG A 276 12.45 -3.32 -2.13
N SER A 277 13.33 -2.46 -1.63
CA SER A 277 14.57 -2.91 -0.99
C SER A 277 14.30 -3.43 0.41
N VAL A 278 14.84 -4.61 0.71
CA VAL A 278 14.79 -5.24 2.02
C VAL A 278 16.22 -5.42 2.52
N MET A 279 16.53 -4.85 3.68
CA MET A 279 17.84 -4.98 4.30
C MET A 279 17.90 -6.27 5.11
N ILE A 280 18.98 -7.04 4.93
CA ILE A 280 19.24 -8.29 5.67
C ILE A 280 20.44 -8.05 6.59
N PRO A 281 20.36 -8.41 7.87
CA PRO A 281 21.53 -8.39 8.76
C PRO A 281 22.70 -9.20 8.15
N ASP A 282 23.93 -8.64 8.25
CA ASP A 282 25.15 -9.29 7.77
C ASP A 282 25.53 -10.50 8.64
#